data_867e42aa3413a615b57437a6fda99e51
#
_entry.id   867e42aa3413a615b57437a6fda99e51
#
_cell.length_a   1.000
_cell.length_b   1.000
_cell.length_c   1.000
_cell.angle_alpha   90.00
_cell.angle_beta   90.00
_cell.angle_gamma   90.00
#
_symmetry.space_group_name_H-M   'P 1'
#
loop_
_entity.id
_entity.type
_entity.pdbx_description
1 polymer ?
#
loop_
_entity_poly.entity_id
_entity_poly.type
_entity_poly.pdbx_seq_one_letter_code
_entity_poly.pdbx_strand_id
1 'polypeptide(L)'
;MKHLLIALLILALCLSFCIWSGSYVRRTVAEPLNTLRLARTHAEGGDFDRAYDAVELAAQQWHSREAVYCVLLHHDETDCVQRDLAALREQARRGEGDDFADTCAQLITQLQHL
;
A
#
# COMPACT_ATOMS: atom_id res chain seq x y z
N MET A 1 27.19 -20.22 -30.56
CA MET A 1 27.65 -19.37 -29.48
C MET A 1 26.92 -18.04 -29.39
N LYS A 2 26.66 -17.34 -30.50
CA LYS A 2 25.92 -16.06 -30.48
C LYS A 2 24.50 -16.20 -29.93
N HIS A 3 23.80 -17.26 -30.23
CA HIS A 3 22.44 -17.51 -29.71
C HIS A 3 22.43 -17.72 -28.18
N LEU A 4 23.45 -18.38 -27.65
CA LEU A 4 23.56 -18.61 -26.22
C LEU A 4 23.80 -17.29 -25.47
N LEU A 5 24.65 -16.41 -26.01
CA LEU A 5 24.92 -15.10 -25.45
C LEU A 5 23.68 -14.22 -25.45
N ILE A 6 22.90 -14.23 -26.53
CA ILE A 6 21.64 -13.48 -26.64
C ILE A 6 20.62 -14.00 -25.63
N ALA A 7 20.50 -15.33 -25.49
CA ALA A 7 19.58 -15.92 -24.50
C ALA A 7 19.95 -15.55 -23.08
N LEU A 8 21.25 -15.57 -22.75
CA LEU A 8 21.73 -15.16 -21.42
C LEU A 8 21.47 -13.68 -21.16
N LEU A 9 21.65 -12.84 -22.18
CA LEU A 9 21.37 -11.40 -22.04
C LEU A 9 19.90 -11.13 -21.78
N ILE A 10 19.00 -11.79 -22.52
CA ILE A 10 17.55 -11.67 -22.33
C ILE A 10 17.16 -12.14 -20.94
N LEU A 11 17.70 -13.27 -20.48
CA LEU A 11 17.44 -13.79 -19.14
C LEU A 11 17.89 -12.80 -18.05
N ALA A 12 19.08 -12.23 -18.20
CA ALA A 12 19.61 -11.23 -17.26
C ALA A 12 18.73 -9.99 -17.21
N LEU A 13 18.25 -9.51 -18.35
CA LEU A 13 17.34 -8.37 -18.43
C LEU A 13 16.00 -8.66 -17.75
N CYS A 14 15.43 -9.83 -17.97
CA CYS A 14 14.18 -10.26 -17.33
C CYS A 14 14.32 -10.33 -15.82
N LEU A 15 15.40 -10.92 -15.32
CA LEU A 15 15.67 -11.02 -13.89
C LEU A 15 15.85 -9.63 -13.26
N SER A 16 16.61 -8.75 -13.94
CA SER A 16 16.80 -7.37 -13.47
C SER A 16 15.48 -6.61 -13.40
N PHE A 17 14.63 -6.77 -14.40
CA PHE A 17 13.31 -6.14 -14.43
C PHE A 17 12.42 -6.66 -13.29
N CYS A 18 12.42 -7.97 -13.03
CA CYS A 18 11.65 -8.57 -11.94
C CYS A 18 12.10 -8.03 -10.57
N ILE A 19 13.41 -7.96 -10.34
CA ILE A 19 13.98 -7.42 -9.09
C ILE A 19 13.61 -5.94 -8.94
N TRP A 20 13.75 -5.17 -10.02
CA TRP A 20 13.43 -3.74 -10.00
C TRP A 20 11.95 -3.49 -9.72
N SER A 21 11.05 -4.24 -10.35
CA SER A 21 9.61 -4.13 -10.14
C SER A 21 9.22 -4.44 -8.69
N GLY A 22 9.77 -5.52 -8.13
CA GLY A 22 9.51 -5.88 -6.73
C GLY A 22 10.00 -4.80 -5.76
N SER A 23 11.18 -4.27 -5.99
CA SER A 23 11.75 -3.18 -5.18
C SER A 23 10.92 -1.90 -5.30
N TYR A 24 10.47 -1.56 -6.50
CA TYR A 24 9.61 -0.40 -6.74
C TYR A 24 8.29 -0.50 -5.96
N VAL A 25 7.61 -1.64 -6.03
CA VAL A 25 6.36 -1.86 -5.31
C VAL A 25 6.57 -1.71 -3.79
N ARG A 26 7.63 -2.29 -3.25
CA ARG A 26 7.94 -2.18 -1.82
C ARG A 26 8.16 -0.73 -1.40
N ARG A 27 8.88 0.05 -2.20
CA ARG A 27 9.13 1.47 -1.92
C ARG A 27 7.86 2.30 -1.99
N THR A 28 7.01 2.07 -2.98
CA THR A 28 5.77 2.83 -3.17
C THR A 28 4.72 2.49 -2.13
N VAL A 29 4.67 1.25 -1.66
CA VAL A 29 3.77 0.82 -0.58
C VAL A 29 4.22 1.36 0.78
N ALA A 30 5.52 1.62 0.96
CA ALA A 30 6.05 2.14 2.23
C ALA A 30 5.46 3.51 2.61
N GLU A 31 5.19 4.39 1.63
CA GLU A 31 4.60 5.70 1.92
C GLU A 31 3.21 5.60 2.55
N PRO A 32 2.21 4.94 1.93
CA PRO A 32 0.91 4.80 2.55
C PRO A 32 0.96 3.97 3.84
N LEU A 33 1.87 3.01 3.93
CA LEU A 33 2.07 2.22 5.14
C LEU A 33 2.50 3.10 6.32
N ASN A 34 3.47 3.98 6.12
CA ASN A 34 3.94 4.91 7.15
C ASN A 34 2.85 5.93 7.52
N THR A 35 2.09 6.40 6.55
CA THR A 35 0.97 7.32 6.76
C THR A 35 -0.13 6.67 7.60
N LEU A 36 -0.42 5.39 7.37
CA LEU A 36 -1.40 4.63 8.15
C LEU A 36 -0.93 4.40 9.59
N ARG A 37 0.36 4.16 9.81
CA ARG A 37 0.92 4.07 11.16
C ARG A 37 0.77 5.38 11.92
N LEU A 38 0.98 6.50 11.25
CA LEU A 38 0.77 7.83 11.82
C LEU A 38 -0.71 8.06 12.15
N ALA A 39 -1.62 7.66 11.26
CA ALA A 39 -3.07 7.73 11.49
C ALA A 39 -3.48 6.95 12.74
N ARG A 40 -2.94 5.75 12.89
CA ARG A 40 -3.19 4.90 14.06
C ARG A 40 -2.71 5.56 15.34
N THR A 41 -1.53 6.17 15.32
CA THR A 41 -0.99 6.90 16.47
C THR A 41 -1.88 8.08 16.87
N HIS A 42 -2.37 8.84 15.90
CA HIS A 42 -3.30 9.94 16.18
C HIS A 42 -4.61 9.44 16.77
N ALA A 43 -5.17 8.36 16.25
CA ALA A 43 -6.40 7.76 16.75
C ALA A 43 -6.25 7.23 18.17
N GLU A 44 -5.12 6.62 18.50
CA GLU A 44 -4.81 6.14 19.85
C GLU A 44 -4.73 7.29 20.85
N GLY A 45 -4.27 8.48 20.41
CA GLY A 45 -4.26 9.70 21.22
C GLY A 45 -5.59 10.43 21.28
N GLY A 46 -6.64 9.92 20.63
CA GLY A 46 -7.95 10.55 20.58
C GLY A 46 -8.10 11.68 19.56
N ASP A 47 -7.09 11.90 18.71
CA ASP A 47 -7.09 12.96 17.69
C ASP A 47 -7.63 12.40 16.37
N PHE A 48 -8.94 12.22 16.29
CA PHE A 48 -9.59 11.63 15.11
C PHE A 48 -9.57 12.56 13.90
N ASP A 49 -9.51 13.87 14.09
CA ASP A 49 -9.41 14.81 12.96
C ASP A 49 -8.09 14.62 12.21
N ARG A 50 -6.98 14.52 12.92
CA ARG A 50 -5.68 14.23 12.32
C ARG A 50 -5.59 12.82 11.78
N ALA A 51 -6.21 11.85 12.45
CA ALA A 51 -6.30 10.47 11.97
C ALA A 51 -7.05 10.42 10.63
N TYR A 52 -8.16 11.11 10.50
CA TYR A 52 -8.92 11.23 9.26
C TYR A 52 -8.07 11.84 8.15
N ASP A 53 -7.38 12.95 8.42
CA ASP A 53 -6.52 13.60 7.43
C ASP A 53 -5.39 12.68 6.98
N ALA A 54 -4.79 11.92 7.90
CA ALA A 54 -3.74 10.95 7.57
C ALA A 54 -4.27 9.82 6.68
N VAL A 55 -5.47 9.31 6.94
CA VAL A 55 -6.11 8.28 6.10
C VAL A 55 -6.41 8.84 4.71
N GLU A 56 -6.90 10.08 4.61
CA GLU A 56 -7.11 10.75 3.33
C GLU A 56 -5.81 10.86 2.53
N LEU A 57 -4.72 11.22 3.19
CA LEU A 57 -3.40 11.29 2.55
C LEU A 57 -2.95 9.91 2.05
N ALA A 58 -3.12 8.87 2.87
CA ALA A 58 -2.80 7.49 2.48
C ALA A 58 -3.62 7.05 1.27
N ALA A 59 -4.91 7.38 1.24
CA ALA A 59 -5.79 7.08 0.12
C ALA A 59 -5.35 7.80 -1.15
N GLN A 60 -4.95 9.06 -1.06
CA GLN A 60 -4.42 9.81 -2.19
C GLN A 60 -3.11 9.23 -2.71
N GLN A 61 -2.19 8.86 -1.81
CA GLN A 61 -0.92 8.21 -2.16
C GLN A 61 -1.16 6.88 -2.87
N TRP A 62 -2.09 6.08 -2.38
CA TRP A 62 -2.47 4.83 -3.02
C TRP A 62 -3.09 5.05 -4.39
N HIS A 63 -4.06 5.95 -4.46
CA HIS A 63 -4.81 6.24 -5.69
C HIS A 63 -3.92 6.80 -6.80
N SER A 64 -2.96 7.67 -6.47
CA SER A 64 -2.04 8.25 -7.46
C SER A 64 -1.16 7.20 -8.14
N ARG A 65 -0.99 6.03 -7.53
CA ARG A 65 -0.18 4.92 -8.05
C ARG A 65 -0.99 3.69 -8.39
N GLU A 66 -2.31 3.80 -8.37
CA GLU A 66 -3.24 2.69 -8.60
C GLU A 66 -3.01 2.00 -9.93
N ALA A 67 -2.76 2.76 -11.00
CA ALA A 67 -2.50 2.20 -12.32
C ALA A 67 -1.29 1.27 -12.32
N VAL A 68 -0.22 1.63 -11.60
CA VAL A 68 0.96 0.80 -11.45
C VAL A 68 0.66 -0.45 -10.63
N TYR A 69 -0.09 -0.30 -9.53
CA TYR A 69 -0.47 -1.42 -8.68
C TYR A 69 -1.38 -2.41 -9.39
N CYS A 70 -2.30 -1.94 -10.22
CA CYS A 70 -3.17 -2.82 -11.01
C CYS A 70 -2.39 -3.68 -12.01
N VAL A 71 -1.26 -3.20 -12.51
CA VAL A 71 -0.39 -3.96 -13.41
C VAL A 71 0.49 -4.95 -12.65
N LEU A 72 1.04 -4.54 -11.48
CA LEU A 72 2.03 -5.31 -10.73
C LEU A 72 1.41 -6.21 -9.65
N LEU A 73 0.22 -5.89 -9.17
CA LEU A 73 -0.48 -6.63 -8.11
C LEU A 73 -1.77 -7.23 -8.64
N HIS A 74 -2.30 -8.21 -7.93
CA HIS A 74 -3.61 -8.76 -8.23
C HIS A 74 -4.70 -7.73 -7.97
N HIS A 75 -5.68 -7.69 -8.87
CA HIS A 75 -6.79 -6.73 -8.79
C HIS A 75 -7.58 -6.85 -7.47
N ASP A 76 -7.77 -8.06 -6.97
CA ASP A 76 -8.47 -8.31 -5.71
C ASP A 76 -7.76 -7.66 -4.52
N GLU A 77 -6.42 -7.66 -4.51
CA GLU A 77 -5.63 -7.05 -3.44
C GLU A 77 -5.78 -5.54 -3.43
N THR A 78 -5.78 -4.89 -4.60
CA THR A 78 -5.99 -3.44 -4.71
C THR A 78 -7.40 -3.04 -4.28
N ASP A 79 -8.41 -3.81 -4.63
CA ASP A 79 -9.80 -3.57 -4.22
C ASP A 79 -9.97 -3.69 -2.70
N CYS A 80 -9.32 -4.66 -2.07
CA CYS A 80 -9.34 -4.82 -0.62
C CYS A 80 -8.73 -3.60 0.08
N VAL A 81 -7.60 -3.11 -0.41
CA VAL A 81 -6.94 -1.93 0.15
C VAL A 81 -7.83 -0.69 0.05
N GLN A 82 -8.44 -0.46 -1.10
CA GLN A 82 -9.36 0.67 -1.30
C GLN A 82 -10.57 0.60 -0.36
N ARG A 83 -11.13 -0.59 -0.18
CA ARG A 83 -12.26 -0.82 0.71
C ARG A 83 -11.88 -0.55 2.16
N ASP A 84 -10.72 -1.04 2.59
CA ASP A 84 -10.23 -0.82 3.96
C ASP A 84 -9.93 0.65 4.22
N LEU A 85 -9.37 1.37 3.24
CA LEU A 85 -9.14 2.82 3.35
C LEU A 85 -10.45 3.58 3.50
N ALA A 86 -11.49 3.21 2.75
CA ALA A 86 -12.81 3.81 2.87
C ALA A 86 -13.43 3.53 4.25
N ALA A 87 -13.27 2.31 4.77
CA ALA A 87 -13.72 1.94 6.11
C ALA A 87 -13.00 2.76 7.19
N LEU A 88 -11.69 2.96 7.05
CA LEU A 88 -10.91 3.77 7.98
C LEU A 88 -11.37 5.23 8.03
N ARG A 89 -11.67 5.81 6.88
CA ARG A 89 -12.19 7.18 6.81
C ARG A 89 -13.50 7.33 7.57
N GLU A 90 -14.41 6.38 7.39
CA GLU A 90 -15.70 6.40 8.06
C GLU A 90 -15.56 6.19 9.56
N GLN A 91 -14.70 5.26 9.98
CA GLN A 91 -14.43 4.99 11.39
C GLN A 91 -13.79 6.19 12.09
N ALA A 92 -12.86 6.87 11.43
CA ALA A 92 -12.24 8.10 11.96
C ALA A 92 -13.28 9.22 12.10
N ARG A 93 -14.16 9.34 11.11
CA ARG A 93 -15.23 10.35 11.12
C ARG A 93 -16.22 10.13 12.26
N ARG A 94 -16.52 8.86 12.60
CA ARG A 94 -17.42 8.49 13.68
C ARG A 94 -16.77 8.48 15.06
N GLY A 95 -15.45 8.54 15.11
CA GLY A 95 -14.71 8.46 16.35
C GLY A 95 -14.65 7.05 16.96
N GLU A 96 -14.76 6.02 16.14
CA GLU A 96 -14.71 4.61 16.54
C GLU A 96 -13.26 4.14 16.65
N GLY A 97 -12.58 4.50 17.76
CA GLY A 97 -11.15 4.27 17.93
C GLY A 97 -10.71 2.82 17.91
N ASP A 98 -11.46 1.93 18.56
CA ASP A 98 -11.12 0.50 18.61
C ASP A 98 -11.22 -0.15 17.23
N ASP A 99 -12.30 0.12 16.50
CA ASP A 99 -12.51 -0.40 15.16
C ASP A 99 -11.48 0.19 14.19
N PHE A 100 -11.16 1.47 14.33
CA PHE A 100 -10.14 2.15 13.53
C PHE A 100 -8.77 1.48 13.73
N ALA A 101 -8.37 1.23 14.96
CA ALA A 101 -7.09 0.59 15.27
C ALA A 101 -7.02 -0.82 14.68
N ASP A 102 -8.09 -1.61 14.78
CA ASP A 102 -8.15 -2.96 14.24
C ASP A 102 -8.05 -2.97 12.72
N THR A 103 -8.81 -2.10 12.05
CA THR A 103 -8.78 -1.99 10.58
C THR A 103 -7.42 -1.50 10.09
N CYS A 104 -6.82 -0.52 10.78
CA CYS A 104 -5.46 -0.07 10.50
C CYS A 104 -4.46 -1.21 10.60
N ALA A 105 -4.52 -2.01 11.65
CA ALA A 105 -3.61 -3.13 11.86
C ALA A 105 -3.74 -4.17 10.74
N GLN A 106 -4.98 -4.50 10.35
CA GLN A 106 -5.24 -5.42 9.23
C GLN A 106 -4.68 -4.89 7.92
N LEU A 107 -4.91 -3.62 7.62
CA LEU A 107 -4.45 -3.00 6.38
C LEU A 107 -2.92 -2.91 6.35
N ILE A 108 -2.29 -2.53 7.45
CA ILE A 108 -0.82 -2.49 7.57
C ILE A 108 -0.25 -3.87 7.31
N THR A 109 -0.80 -4.91 7.92
CA THR A 109 -0.37 -6.30 7.71
C THR A 109 -0.51 -6.70 6.24
N GLN A 110 -1.64 -6.37 5.62
CA GLN A 110 -1.90 -6.67 4.22
C GLN A 110 -0.88 -5.98 3.30
N LEU A 111 -0.58 -4.71 3.54
CA LEU A 111 0.40 -3.95 2.74
C LEU A 111 1.82 -4.51 2.90
N GLN A 112 2.16 -5.01 4.09
CA GLN A 112 3.47 -5.63 4.33
C GLN A 112 3.65 -6.93 3.54
N HIS A 113 2.57 -7.61 3.20
CA HIS A 113 2.60 -8.85 2.43
C HIS A 113 2.49 -8.65 0.90
N LEU A 114 2.31 -7.43 0.45
CA LEU A 114 2.40 -7.11 -0.97
C LEU A 114 3.88 -7.05 -1.40
#